data_aedd7e02bc0ad217b667b1e912ac7ee8
#
_entry.id   aedd7e02bc0ad217b667b1e912ac7ee8
#
_cell.length_a   1.000
_cell.length_b   1.000
_cell.length_c   1.000
_cell.angle_alpha   90.00
_cell.angle_beta   90.00
_cell.angle_gamma   90.00
#
_symmetry.space_group_name_H-M   'P 1'
#
loop_
_entity.id
_entity.type
_entity.pdbx_description
1 polymer ?
#
loop_
_entity_poly.entity_id
_entity_poly.type
_entity_poly.pdbx_seq_one_letter_code
_entity_poly.pdbx_strand_id
1 'polypeptide(L)'
;MRDTVSGREYPEALIKTAAEIKGISYDALIEEIRRGRVVLLDDGKMLKRGYTTGTCATAASKAAALLFAGQEAKKVEVPTSAGIKVEMAIENADAEECMACVRVDSGDYKGDTFSGLLICARARQFQVFAIRAGKGIGIIKKAGLGKVGAPDIYPHILMDIETNVKEVIAGGVEIEIFVPEGEAIAKDTVLPMLGIEGGIPIFGATGFIEPYTEDGYKHVIDFVVRDIREILGVSTGEKSKRIAVEKLNFPADKIVVAGNFVCYAIEKSKAEKKVIFAMPAKICDMLEIDAQDHFDLEFSTVAELVELLKITDYECLKLFFQTLAEDLARKTGADVYVFDNSSDTLGSFIRSP
;
A
#
# COMPACT_ATOMS: atom_id res chain seq x y z
N MET A 1 -17.89 -2.77 17.41
CA MET A 1 -16.81 -1.78 17.56
C MET A 1 -16.20 -1.51 16.20
N ARG A 2 -15.87 -0.26 15.89
CA ARG A 2 -15.22 0.09 14.62
C ARG A 2 -13.72 0.21 14.80
N ASP A 3 -12.95 -0.46 13.94
CA ASP A 3 -11.50 -0.33 13.84
C ASP A 3 -11.13 1.05 13.29
N THR A 4 -10.33 1.80 13.99
CA THR A 4 -10.00 3.19 13.64
C THR A 4 -9.11 3.27 12.40
N VAL A 5 -8.29 2.25 12.12
CA VAL A 5 -7.35 2.24 10.99
C VAL A 5 -8.05 1.86 9.68
N SER A 6 -8.74 0.70 9.67
CA SER A 6 -9.38 0.17 8.46
C SER A 6 -10.85 0.59 8.30
N GLY A 7 -11.46 1.11 9.36
CA GLY A 7 -12.90 1.42 9.39
C GLY A 7 -13.80 0.20 9.48
N ARG A 8 -13.25 -1.00 9.55
CA ARG A 8 -14.00 -2.25 9.64
C ARG A 8 -14.77 -2.33 10.96
N GLU A 9 -15.99 -2.84 10.91
CA GLU A 9 -16.80 -3.10 12.11
C GLU A 9 -16.57 -4.52 12.61
N TYR A 10 -16.21 -4.63 13.88
CA TYR A 10 -16.09 -5.92 14.57
C TYR A 10 -17.34 -6.17 15.43
N PRO A 11 -18.11 -7.24 15.15
CA PRO A 11 -19.19 -7.68 16.01
C PRO A 11 -18.69 -8.02 17.43
N GLU A 12 -19.51 -7.78 18.44
CA GLU A 12 -19.16 -8.07 19.84
C GLU A 12 -18.79 -9.55 20.03
N ALA A 13 -19.52 -10.46 19.39
CA ALA A 13 -19.25 -11.88 19.44
C ALA A 13 -17.85 -12.22 18.93
N LEU A 14 -17.40 -11.60 17.83
CA LEU A 14 -16.05 -11.81 17.28
C LEU A 14 -14.98 -11.34 18.26
N ILE A 15 -15.17 -10.19 18.91
CA ILE A 15 -14.21 -9.66 19.89
C ILE A 15 -14.12 -10.59 21.10
N LYS A 16 -15.24 -11.11 21.60
CA LYS A 16 -15.26 -12.08 22.71
C LYS A 16 -14.50 -13.35 22.34
N THR A 17 -14.79 -13.93 21.18
CA THR A 17 -14.08 -15.12 20.68
C THR A 17 -12.58 -14.87 20.55
N ALA A 18 -12.17 -13.74 19.99
CA ALA A 18 -10.75 -13.40 19.83
C ALA A 18 -10.05 -13.21 21.20
N ALA A 19 -10.71 -12.57 22.15
CA ALA A 19 -10.20 -12.40 23.52
C ALA A 19 -10.00 -13.77 24.23
N GLU A 20 -10.96 -14.68 24.09
CA GLU A 20 -10.86 -16.06 24.61
C GLU A 20 -9.70 -16.83 23.98
N ILE A 21 -9.58 -16.82 22.64
CA ILE A 21 -8.48 -17.48 21.91
C ILE A 21 -7.12 -16.95 22.39
N LYS A 22 -7.01 -15.64 22.62
CA LYS A 22 -5.75 -15.00 23.05
C LYS A 22 -5.50 -15.11 24.55
N GLY A 23 -6.51 -15.43 25.35
CA GLY A 23 -6.40 -15.49 26.82
C GLY A 23 -6.26 -14.11 27.46
N ILE A 24 -6.89 -13.06 26.90
CA ILE A 24 -6.91 -11.69 27.43
C ILE A 24 -8.34 -11.25 27.74
N SER A 25 -8.50 -10.21 28.55
CA SER A 25 -9.84 -9.67 28.81
C SER A 25 -10.41 -8.97 27.58
N TYR A 26 -11.74 -8.92 27.48
CA TYR A 26 -12.46 -8.17 26.46
C TYR A 26 -12.01 -6.70 26.38
N ASP A 27 -11.90 -6.04 27.55
CA ASP A 27 -11.50 -4.63 27.63
C ASP A 27 -10.06 -4.40 27.16
N ALA A 28 -9.15 -5.33 27.47
CA ALA A 28 -7.78 -5.27 26.98
C ALA A 28 -7.71 -5.38 25.45
N LEU A 29 -8.51 -6.27 24.86
CA LEU A 29 -8.57 -6.38 23.40
C LEU A 29 -9.17 -5.13 22.74
N ILE A 30 -10.22 -4.57 23.32
CA ILE A 30 -10.80 -3.30 22.86
C ILE A 30 -9.75 -2.19 22.83
N GLU A 31 -8.89 -2.12 23.85
CA GLU A 31 -7.84 -1.11 23.91
C GLU A 31 -6.77 -1.34 22.83
N GLU A 32 -6.37 -2.59 22.59
CA GLU A 32 -5.41 -2.92 21.51
C GLU A 32 -5.97 -2.57 20.10
N ILE A 33 -7.27 -2.80 19.88
CA ILE A 33 -7.94 -2.40 18.64
C ILE A 33 -7.97 -0.86 18.51
N ARG A 34 -8.26 -0.13 19.60
CA ARG A 34 -8.25 1.34 19.62
C ARG A 34 -6.88 1.92 19.33
N ARG A 35 -5.82 1.28 19.81
CA ARG A 35 -4.43 1.64 19.52
C ARG A 35 -4.02 1.35 18.07
N GLY A 36 -4.89 0.73 17.28
CA GLY A 36 -4.64 0.43 15.88
C GLY A 36 -3.66 -0.71 15.62
N ARG A 37 -3.13 -1.38 16.67
CA ARG A 37 -2.09 -2.42 16.52
C ARG A 37 -2.64 -3.79 16.14
N VAL A 38 -3.93 -4.01 16.26
CA VAL A 38 -4.55 -5.32 16.11
C VAL A 38 -5.61 -5.30 15.03
N VAL A 39 -5.60 -6.34 14.19
CA VAL A 39 -6.64 -6.69 13.24
C VAL A 39 -7.25 -8.02 13.67
N LEU A 40 -8.58 -8.10 13.69
CA LEU A 40 -9.29 -9.36 13.92
C LEU A 40 -9.70 -9.98 12.58
N LEU A 41 -9.38 -11.25 12.41
CA LEU A 41 -9.89 -12.08 11.33
C LEU A 41 -11.26 -12.65 11.71
N ASP A 42 -12.04 -13.11 10.72
CA ASP A 42 -13.41 -13.63 10.95
C ASP A 42 -13.45 -14.91 11.77
N ASP A 43 -12.33 -15.63 11.84
CA ASP A 43 -12.14 -16.82 12.69
C ASP A 43 -11.72 -16.49 14.14
N GLY A 44 -11.63 -15.21 14.49
CA GLY A 44 -11.19 -14.73 15.81
C GLY A 44 -9.69 -14.66 16.00
N LYS A 45 -8.87 -15.01 15.00
CA LYS A 45 -7.43 -14.80 15.09
C LYS A 45 -7.09 -13.31 15.09
N MET A 46 -6.04 -12.96 15.80
CA MET A 46 -5.50 -11.62 15.91
C MET A 46 -4.20 -11.52 15.12
N LEU A 47 -4.10 -10.48 14.29
CA LEU A 47 -2.87 -10.13 13.61
C LEU A 47 -2.39 -8.75 14.06
N LYS A 48 -1.06 -8.59 14.17
CA LYS A 48 -0.41 -7.34 14.57
C LYS A 48 -0.12 -6.49 13.33
N ARG A 49 -0.59 -5.21 13.32
CA ARG A 49 -0.17 -4.22 12.34
C ARG A 49 1.25 -3.75 12.57
N GLY A 50 1.94 -3.47 11.48
CA GLY A 50 3.21 -2.77 11.47
C GLY A 50 3.06 -1.26 11.40
N TYR A 51 4.19 -0.55 11.33
CA TYR A 51 4.28 0.88 11.10
C TYR A 51 4.95 1.17 9.76
N THR A 52 4.40 2.10 9.01
CA THR A 52 4.92 2.47 7.69
C THR A 52 6.27 3.19 7.78
N THR A 53 7.00 3.22 6.65
CA THR A 53 8.25 3.99 6.54
C THR A 53 8.03 5.47 6.86
N GLY A 54 6.86 6.03 6.52
CA GLY A 54 6.47 7.39 6.86
C GLY A 54 6.33 7.63 8.36
N THR A 55 5.66 6.73 9.09
CA THR A 55 5.55 6.82 10.56
C THR A 55 6.92 6.70 11.23
N CYS A 56 7.76 5.77 10.75
CA CYS A 56 9.14 5.63 11.26
C CYS A 56 9.97 6.88 10.99
N ALA A 57 9.86 7.50 9.81
CA ALA A 57 10.57 8.72 9.46
C ALA A 57 10.11 9.91 10.32
N THR A 58 8.81 10.03 10.59
CA THR A 58 8.26 11.05 11.50
C THR A 58 8.81 10.89 12.91
N ALA A 59 8.83 9.65 13.42
CA ALA A 59 9.36 9.36 14.75
C ALA A 59 10.87 9.62 14.84
N ALA A 60 11.66 9.18 13.87
CA ALA A 60 13.10 9.44 13.80
C ALA A 60 13.38 10.96 13.74
N SER A 61 12.60 11.71 12.96
CA SER A 61 12.75 13.18 12.85
C SER A 61 12.43 13.89 14.15
N LYS A 62 11.37 13.49 14.86
CA LYS A 62 11.04 14.05 16.20
C LYS A 62 12.14 13.72 17.21
N ALA A 63 12.67 12.50 17.21
CA ALA A 63 13.75 12.10 18.10
C ALA A 63 15.04 12.88 17.81
N ALA A 64 15.41 13.08 16.54
CA ALA A 64 16.55 13.89 16.15
C ALA A 64 16.39 15.36 16.59
N ALA A 65 15.16 15.90 16.50
CA ALA A 65 14.84 17.25 17.00
C ALA A 65 14.98 17.34 18.52
N LEU A 66 14.58 16.32 19.28
CA LEU A 66 14.79 16.28 20.74
C LEU A 66 16.27 16.30 21.09
N LEU A 67 17.09 15.47 20.42
CA LEU A 67 18.54 15.45 20.61
C LEU A 67 19.17 16.82 20.28
N PHE A 68 18.73 17.46 19.19
CA PHE A 68 19.19 18.80 18.82
C PHE A 68 18.80 19.86 19.87
N ALA A 69 17.67 19.68 20.55
CA ALA A 69 17.26 20.52 21.70
C ALA A 69 17.93 20.13 23.02
N GLY A 70 18.90 19.19 23.02
CA GLY A 70 19.60 18.74 24.23
C GLY A 70 18.77 17.78 25.10
N GLN A 71 17.74 17.15 24.54
CA GLN A 71 16.87 16.21 25.24
C GLN A 71 17.10 14.79 24.70
N GLU A 72 17.22 13.82 25.59
CA GLU A 72 17.28 12.42 25.22
C GLU A 72 15.92 11.75 25.41
N ALA A 73 15.55 10.90 24.44
CA ALA A 73 14.36 10.08 24.53
C ALA A 73 14.64 8.67 24.01
N LYS A 74 14.23 7.65 24.77
CA LYS A 74 14.26 6.25 24.33
C LYS A 74 13.05 5.89 23.47
N LYS A 75 12.01 6.70 23.55
CA LYS A 75 10.75 6.55 22.80
C LYS A 75 10.20 7.93 22.48
N VAL A 76 9.48 8.02 21.39
CA VAL A 76 8.73 9.23 20.99
C VAL A 76 7.30 8.87 20.64
N GLU A 77 6.38 9.75 20.98
CA GLU A 77 4.99 9.67 20.55
C GLU A 77 4.80 10.52 19.29
N VAL A 78 4.21 9.93 18.26
CA VAL A 78 3.85 10.62 17.00
C VAL A 78 2.42 10.30 16.60
N PRO A 79 1.67 11.24 16.03
CA PRO A 79 0.38 10.96 15.43
C PRO A 79 0.57 10.21 14.11
N THR A 80 -0.42 9.38 13.78
CA THR A 80 -0.54 8.75 12.47
C THR A 80 -1.66 9.40 11.67
N SER A 81 -1.66 9.22 10.36
CA SER A 81 -2.75 9.74 9.50
C SER A 81 -4.12 9.10 9.81
N ALA A 82 -4.16 7.96 10.52
CA ALA A 82 -5.38 7.37 11.07
C ALA A 82 -5.91 8.12 12.32
N GLY A 83 -5.24 9.18 12.79
CA GLY A 83 -5.62 9.93 13.98
C GLY A 83 -5.26 9.25 15.31
N ILE A 84 -4.45 8.21 15.26
CA ILE A 84 -3.98 7.47 16.43
C ILE A 84 -2.56 7.92 16.76
N LYS A 85 -2.29 8.23 18.03
CA LYS A 85 -0.94 8.45 18.51
C LYS A 85 -0.27 7.13 18.82
N VAL A 86 0.96 6.97 18.34
CA VAL A 86 1.75 5.75 18.53
C VAL A 86 3.09 6.05 19.17
N GLU A 87 3.48 5.20 20.12
CA GLU A 87 4.77 5.27 20.76
C GLU A 87 5.78 4.43 19.97
N MET A 88 6.85 5.07 19.49
CA MET A 88 7.90 4.45 18.69
C MET A 88 9.20 4.39 19.50
N ALA A 89 9.79 3.21 19.57
CA ALA A 89 11.11 3.03 20.19
C ALA A 89 12.21 3.61 19.31
N ILE A 90 13.17 4.31 19.94
CA ILE A 90 14.40 4.77 19.31
C ILE A 90 15.44 3.67 19.47
N GLU A 91 15.94 3.12 18.36
CA GLU A 91 16.89 2.03 18.40
C GLU A 91 18.32 2.50 18.50
N ASN A 92 18.70 3.48 17.67
CA ASN A 92 20.01 4.11 17.69
C ASN A 92 19.85 5.62 17.85
N ALA A 93 20.62 6.20 18.76
CA ALA A 93 20.67 7.65 18.98
C ALA A 93 22.13 8.08 19.14
N ASP A 94 22.48 9.19 18.50
CA ASP A 94 23.75 9.86 18.61
C ASP A 94 23.52 11.34 18.93
N ALA A 95 23.83 11.74 20.17
CA ALA A 95 23.58 13.08 20.65
C ALA A 95 24.55 14.12 20.03
N GLU A 96 25.79 13.71 19.67
CA GLU A 96 26.76 14.61 19.06
C GLU A 96 26.35 14.96 17.63
N GLU A 97 25.87 13.96 16.89
CA GLU A 97 25.37 14.12 15.52
C GLU A 97 23.89 14.55 15.46
N CYS A 98 23.20 14.67 16.60
CA CYS A 98 21.76 14.89 16.70
C CYS A 98 20.97 13.93 15.78
N MET A 99 21.32 12.64 15.80
CA MET A 99 20.82 11.61 14.93
C MET A 99 20.02 10.58 15.72
N ALA A 100 18.89 10.14 15.18
CA ALA A 100 18.09 9.06 15.74
C ALA A 100 17.56 8.13 14.66
N CYS A 101 17.44 6.84 14.97
CA CYS A 101 16.93 5.82 14.05
C CYS A 101 15.79 5.04 14.69
N VAL A 102 14.80 4.71 13.87
CA VAL A 102 13.65 3.87 14.20
C VAL A 102 13.60 2.69 13.25
N ARG A 103 13.38 1.50 13.78
CA ARG A 103 13.25 0.27 12.98
C ARG A 103 11.84 0.12 12.44
N VAL A 104 11.73 -0.25 11.18
CA VAL A 104 10.46 -0.65 10.56
C VAL A 104 10.01 -1.98 11.16
N ASP A 105 8.89 -1.97 11.87
CA ASP A 105 8.19 -3.16 12.38
C ASP A 105 6.96 -3.40 11.49
N SER A 106 7.02 -4.39 10.61
CA SER A 106 5.91 -4.71 9.69
C SER A 106 4.81 -5.56 10.33
N GLY A 107 4.90 -5.81 11.63
CA GLY A 107 3.93 -6.64 12.35
C GLY A 107 3.92 -8.08 11.81
N ASP A 108 2.72 -8.60 11.57
CA ASP A 108 2.55 -9.96 11.04
C ASP A 108 2.54 -10.02 9.49
N TYR A 109 2.82 -8.91 8.80
CA TYR A 109 2.95 -8.90 7.34
C TYR A 109 4.34 -9.39 6.91
N LYS A 110 4.43 -10.68 6.55
CA LYS A 110 5.69 -11.35 6.16
C LYS A 110 6.21 -10.96 4.77
N GLY A 111 5.38 -10.33 3.95
CA GLY A 111 5.73 -9.94 2.58
C GLY A 111 6.37 -8.55 2.46
N ASP A 112 6.62 -7.85 3.55
CA ASP A 112 7.22 -6.52 3.52
C ASP A 112 8.75 -6.60 3.42
N THR A 113 9.28 -6.21 2.26
CA THR A 113 10.72 -6.15 2.00
C THR A 113 11.44 -5.08 2.82
N PHE A 114 10.72 -4.13 3.42
CA PHE A 114 11.30 -3.08 4.26
C PHE A 114 11.32 -3.42 5.74
N SER A 115 10.78 -4.57 6.11
CA SER A 115 10.78 -5.05 7.50
C SER A 115 12.20 -5.12 8.05
N GLY A 116 12.41 -4.53 9.23
CA GLY A 116 13.71 -4.51 9.90
C GLY A 116 14.65 -3.39 9.46
N LEU A 117 14.37 -2.62 8.41
CA LEU A 117 15.18 -1.48 8.02
C LEU A 117 15.19 -0.38 9.09
N LEU A 118 16.32 0.29 9.22
CA LEU A 118 16.42 1.50 10.04
C LEU A 118 16.10 2.73 9.18
N ILE A 119 15.10 3.49 9.59
CA ILE A 119 14.81 4.82 9.08
C ILE A 119 15.45 5.80 10.07
N CYS A 120 16.37 6.60 9.58
CA CYS A 120 17.15 7.51 10.40
C CYS A 120 16.86 8.96 10.01
N ALA A 121 16.98 9.86 11.00
CA ALA A 121 16.94 11.29 10.79
C ALA A 121 18.07 11.97 11.56
N ARG A 122 18.56 13.10 11.03
CA ARG A 122 19.57 13.97 11.64
C ARG A 122 19.06 15.40 11.62
N ALA A 123 19.19 16.10 12.74
CA ALA A 123 18.84 17.51 12.86
C ALA A 123 20.11 18.39 12.85
N ARG A 124 20.07 19.47 12.09
CA ARG A 124 21.18 20.45 12.02
C ARG A 124 20.63 21.86 12.08
N GLN A 125 21.44 22.79 12.65
CA GLN A 125 21.09 24.20 12.61
C GLN A 125 20.94 24.70 11.17
N PHE A 126 19.82 25.38 10.90
CA PHE A 126 19.55 25.97 9.59
C PHE A 126 18.81 27.30 9.76
N GLN A 127 18.68 28.09 8.70
CA GLN A 127 18.05 29.40 8.79
C GLN A 127 16.52 29.32 8.93
N VAL A 128 15.93 28.33 8.26
CA VAL A 128 14.48 28.06 8.23
C VAL A 128 14.24 26.56 8.47
N PHE A 129 13.00 26.15 8.67
CA PHE A 129 12.69 24.73 8.65
C PHE A 129 12.88 24.16 7.25
N ALA A 130 13.61 23.05 7.14
CA ALA A 130 13.81 22.34 5.89
C ALA A 130 13.87 20.82 6.11
N ILE A 131 13.42 20.05 5.12
CA ILE A 131 13.57 18.60 5.08
C ILE A 131 14.43 18.23 3.87
N ARG A 132 15.43 17.39 4.07
CA ARG A 132 16.32 16.88 3.04
C ARG A 132 16.29 15.37 3.00
N ALA A 133 16.18 14.81 1.79
CA ALA A 133 16.40 13.39 1.57
C ALA A 133 17.90 13.11 1.51
N GLY A 134 18.34 12.19 2.35
CA GLY A 134 19.70 11.66 2.38
C GLY A 134 19.83 10.34 1.64
N LYS A 135 20.91 9.63 1.92
CA LYS A 135 21.23 8.33 1.32
C LYS A 135 20.09 7.32 1.53
N GLY A 136 19.81 6.51 0.50
CA GLY A 136 18.84 5.42 0.58
C GLY A 136 17.37 5.84 0.52
N ILE A 137 17.09 7.13 0.28
CA ILE A 137 15.76 7.61 -0.10
C ILE A 137 15.65 7.58 -1.63
N GLY A 138 14.57 7.00 -2.14
CA GLY A 138 14.32 6.87 -3.56
C GLY A 138 14.12 8.23 -4.25
N ILE A 139 14.61 8.34 -5.48
CA ILE A 139 14.40 9.51 -6.35
C ILE A 139 13.50 9.11 -7.51
N ILE A 140 12.44 9.86 -7.74
CA ILE A 140 11.49 9.63 -8.83
C ILE A 140 12.17 9.97 -10.15
N LYS A 141 12.27 9.00 -11.06
CA LYS A 141 12.88 9.15 -12.39
C LYS A 141 11.87 9.13 -13.54
N LYS A 142 10.68 8.54 -13.31
CA LYS A 142 9.62 8.45 -14.32
C LYS A 142 8.40 9.29 -13.91
N ALA A 143 7.71 9.86 -14.87
CA ALA A 143 6.45 10.56 -14.63
C ALA A 143 5.35 9.59 -14.17
N GLY A 144 4.39 10.10 -13.38
CA GLY A 144 3.23 9.32 -12.91
C GLY A 144 3.23 8.99 -11.41
N LEU A 145 4.41 8.99 -10.75
CA LEU A 145 4.51 8.77 -9.29
C LEU A 145 4.63 10.08 -8.51
N GLY A 146 5.09 11.15 -9.17
CA GLY A 146 5.30 12.45 -8.56
C GLY A 146 6.17 13.33 -9.48
N LYS A 147 6.78 14.36 -8.91
CA LYS A 147 7.68 15.25 -9.65
C LYS A 147 9.00 14.55 -9.95
N VAL A 148 9.33 14.39 -11.22
CA VAL A 148 10.62 13.81 -11.66
C VAL A 148 11.79 14.59 -11.08
N GLY A 149 12.76 13.88 -10.53
CA GLY A 149 13.93 14.41 -9.83
C GLY A 149 13.71 14.72 -8.35
N ALA A 150 12.47 14.63 -7.85
CA ALA A 150 12.18 14.80 -6.44
C ALA A 150 12.42 13.50 -5.65
N PRO A 151 12.74 13.60 -4.34
CA PRO A 151 12.71 12.46 -3.44
C PRO A 151 11.30 11.86 -3.34
N ASP A 152 11.25 10.54 -3.25
CA ASP A 152 9.97 9.82 -3.08
C ASP A 152 9.55 9.82 -1.59
N ILE A 153 9.24 11.01 -1.11
CA ILE A 153 8.65 11.23 0.21
C ILE A 153 7.25 11.81 0.00
N TYR A 154 6.24 11.14 0.52
CA TYR A 154 4.85 11.56 0.30
C TYR A 154 4.55 12.90 0.99
N PRO A 155 3.80 13.80 0.34
CA PRO A 155 3.58 15.17 0.83
C PRO A 155 3.01 15.25 2.25
N HIS A 156 2.08 14.36 2.61
CA HIS A 156 1.51 14.34 3.95
C HIS A 156 2.54 13.92 5.02
N ILE A 157 3.51 13.06 4.68
CA ILE A 157 4.59 12.69 5.59
C ILE A 157 5.53 13.89 5.85
N LEU A 158 5.80 14.70 4.82
CA LEU A 158 6.57 15.95 5.01
C LEU A 158 5.85 16.89 6.00
N MET A 159 4.52 17.00 5.92
CA MET A 159 3.70 17.77 6.84
C MET A 159 3.71 17.18 8.26
N ASP A 160 3.62 15.86 8.39
CA ASP A 160 3.68 15.17 9.68
C ASP A 160 5.02 15.41 10.36
N ILE A 161 6.13 15.31 9.61
CA ILE A 161 7.48 15.59 10.11
C ILE A 161 7.61 17.05 10.56
N GLU A 162 7.19 17.98 9.71
CA GLU A 162 7.23 19.43 10.03
C GLU A 162 6.48 19.72 11.32
N THR A 163 5.27 19.20 11.46
CA THR A 163 4.43 19.41 12.64
C THR A 163 5.10 18.88 13.90
N ASN A 164 5.62 17.65 13.86
CA ASN A 164 6.23 17.00 15.01
C ASN A 164 7.57 17.63 15.41
N VAL A 165 8.37 18.09 14.43
CA VAL A 165 9.63 18.78 14.71
C VAL A 165 9.37 20.17 15.29
N LYS A 166 8.38 20.91 14.80
CA LYS A 166 7.98 22.23 15.31
C LYS A 166 7.39 22.20 16.73
N GLU A 167 6.88 21.06 17.18
CA GLU A 167 6.51 20.87 18.60
C GLU A 167 7.73 20.96 19.53
N VAL A 168 8.94 20.64 19.01
CA VAL A 168 10.18 20.57 19.79
C VAL A 168 11.06 21.79 19.54
N ILE A 169 11.16 22.26 18.30
CA ILE A 169 12.07 23.32 17.88
C ILE A 169 11.28 24.48 17.27
N ALA A 170 11.32 25.65 17.93
CA ALA A 170 10.67 26.84 17.39
C ALA A 170 11.50 27.59 16.33
N GLY A 171 12.78 27.25 16.18
CA GLY A 171 13.73 27.91 15.28
C GLY A 171 13.92 27.20 13.95
N GLY A 172 14.86 27.72 13.16
CA GLY A 172 15.25 27.07 11.89
C GLY A 172 16.08 25.81 12.12
N VAL A 173 15.69 24.73 11.48
CA VAL A 173 16.35 23.42 11.54
C VAL A 173 16.22 22.69 10.23
N GLU A 174 17.26 22.02 9.77
CA GLU A 174 17.21 21.05 8.68
C GLU A 174 17.11 19.64 9.25
N ILE A 175 16.14 18.89 8.79
CA ILE A 175 16.01 17.45 9.08
C ILE A 175 16.43 16.68 7.83
N GLU A 176 17.53 15.94 7.93
CA GLU A 176 17.93 14.97 6.90
C GLU A 176 17.36 13.59 7.23
N ILE A 177 16.57 13.02 6.33
CA ILE A 177 16.03 11.66 6.46
C ILE A 177 16.86 10.74 5.58
N PHE A 178 17.32 9.60 6.11
CA PHE A 178 18.11 8.65 5.35
C PHE A 178 17.87 7.20 5.81
N VAL A 179 18.18 6.25 4.92
CA VAL A 179 18.02 4.81 5.17
C VAL A 179 19.35 4.14 4.81
N PRO A 180 20.17 3.75 5.79
CA PRO A 180 21.54 3.24 5.54
C PRO A 180 21.61 2.13 4.49
N GLU A 181 20.65 1.18 4.54
CA GLU A 181 20.57 0.02 3.64
C GLU A 181 19.59 0.23 2.46
N GLY A 182 18.95 1.40 2.36
CA GLY A 182 17.87 1.66 1.41
C GLY A 182 18.25 1.47 -0.06
N GLU A 183 19.49 1.86 -0.45
CA GLU A 183 19.98 1.66 -1.82
C GLU A 183 20.19 0.18 -2.17
N ALA A 184 20.64 -0.62 -1.21
CA ALA A 184 20.86 -2.04 -1.43
C ALA A 184 19.53 -2.78 -1.59
N ILE A 185 18.61 -2.56 -0.65
CA ILE A 185 17.28 -3.21 -0.64
C ILE A 185 16.46 -2.81 -1.87
N ALA A 186 16.48 -1.53 -2.27
CA ALA A 186 15.70 -1.05 -3.41
C ALA A 186 16.01 -1.81 -4.71
N LYS A 187 17.26 -2.24 -4.90
CA LYS A 187 17.68 -2.97 -6.11
C LYS A 187 17.00 -4.32 -6.26
N ASP A 188 16.64 -4.96 -5.16
CA ASP A 188 16.01 -6.28 -5.12
C ASP A 188 14.48 -6.20 -5.08
N THR A 189 13.93 -5.03 -5.39
CA THR A 189 12.48 -4.77 -5.43
C THR A 189 12.04 -4.33 -6.83
N VAL A 190 10.72 -4.13 -6.99
CA VAL A 190 10.16 -3.57 -8.24
C VAL A 190 10.39 -2.05 -8.38
N LEU A 191 10.96 -1.37 -7.40
CA LEU A 191 11.14 0.09 -7.41
C LEU A 191 11.91 0.62 -8.62
N PRO A 192 13.04 0.03 -9.05
CA PRO A 192 13.74 0.48 -10.25
C PRO A 192 12.87 0.40 -11.51
N MET A 193 12.06 -0.65 -11.64
CA MET A 193 11.12 -0.82 -12.76
C MET A 193 10.03 0.25 -12.75
N LEU A 194 9.57 0.66 -11.56
CA LEU A 194 8.63 1.77 -11.37
C LEU A 194 9.28 3.14 -11.60
N GLY A 195 10.60 3.20 -11.77
CA GLY A 195 11.34 4.44 -11.96
C GLY A 195 11.65 5.17 -10.65
N ILE A 196 11.84 4.43 -9.57
CA ILE A 196 12.35 4.93 -8.29
C ILE A 196 13.77 4.38 -8.12
N GLU A 197 14.76 5.26 -8.06
CA GLU A 197 16.17 4.88 -7.99
C GLU A 197 16.87 5.44 -6.75
N GLY A 198 17.94 4.77 -6.31
CA GLY A 198 18.81 5.24 -5.22
C GLY A 198 18.30 5.00 -3.83
N GLY A 199 17.13 4.34 -3.67
CA GLY A 199 16.59 4.03 -2.35
C GLY A 199 15.13 3.66 -2.33
N ILE A 200 14.55 3.67 -1.14
CA ILE A 200 13.16 3.29 -0.88
C ILE A 200 12.24 4.52 -0.74
N PRO A 201 10.93 4.36 -0.99
CA PRO A 201 9.96 5.41 -0.73
C PRO A 201 9.69 5.60 0.77
N ILE A 202 9.38 6.82 1.17
CA ILE A 202 8.88 7.17 2.51
C ILE A 202 7.40 7.50 2.40
N PHE A 203 6.54 6.55 2.79
CA PHE A 203 5.11 6.61 2.55
C PHE A 203 4.27 5.95 3.65
N GLY A 204 2.94 6.03 3.55
CA GLY A 204 2.00 5.35 4.43
C GLY A 204 0.71 6.12 4.63
N ALA A 205 -0.38 5.70 3.99
CA ALA A 205 -1.67 6.43 3.99
C ALA A 205 -2.33 6.52 5.37
N THR A 206 -2.21 5.47 6.21
CA THR A 206 -2.80 5.43 7.56
C THR A 206 -1.77 5.55 8.67
N GLY A 207 -0.49 5.36 8.34
CA GLY A 207 0.61 5.19 9.29
C GLY A 207 0.84 3.75 9.73
N PHE A 208 -0.06 2.83 9.37
CA PHE A 208 0.02 1.41 9.71
C PHE A 208 0.20 0.54 8.47
N ILE A 209 0.91 -0.59 8.64
CA ILE A 209 0.98 -1.69 7.66
C ILE A 209 -0.08 -2.71 8.06
N GLU A 210 -1.01 -3.02 7.13
CA GLU A 210 -2.02 -4.04 7.36
C GLU A 210 -1.40 -5.45 7.24
N PRO A 211 -1.57 -6.31 8.24
CA PRO A 211 -0.92 -7.61 8.30
C PRO A 211 -1.70 -8.68 7.52
N TYR A 212 -2.12 -8.37 6.30
CA TYR A 212 -2.85 -9.35 5.51
C TYR A 212 -1.91 -10.49 5.10
N THR A 213 -2.13 -11.65 5.70
CA THR A 213 -1.69 -12.90 5.11
C THR A 213 -2.58 -13.20 3.91
N GLU A 214 -2.07 -13.96 2.94
CA GLU A 214 -2.86 -14.43 1.80
C GLU A 214 -4.19 -15.07 2.25
N ASP A 215 -4.15 -15.88 3.29
CA ASP A 215 -5.34 -16.52 3.87
C ASP A 215 -6.30 -15.51 4.51
N GLY A 216 -5.80 -14.48 5.20
CA GLY A 216 -6.63 -13.41 5.74
C GLY A 216 -7.35 -12.63 4.66
N TYR A 217 -6.67 -12.36 3.53
CA TYR A 217 -7.28 -11.68 2.39
C TYR A 217 -8.37 -12.54 1.74
N LYS A 218 -8.12 -13.84 1.57
CA LYS A 218 -9.10 -14.81 1.07
C LYS A 218 -10.33 -14.89 1.97
N HIS A 219 -10.17 -14.90 3.30
CA HIS A 219 -11.30 -14.88 4.24
C HIS A 219 -12.17 -13.63 4.12
N VAL A 220 -11.55 -12.45 3.95
CA VAL A 220 -12.31 -11.20 3.71
C VAL A 220 -13.11 -11.29 2.41
N ILE A 221 -12.48 -11.80 1.33
CA ILE A 221 -13.15 -12.01 0.04
C ILE A 221 -14.33 -12.97 0.21
N ASP A 222 -14.13 -14.12 0.84
CA ASP A 222 -15.19 -15.11 1.10
C ASP A 222 -16.39 -14.49 1.81
N PHE A 223 -16.12 -13.69 2.83
CA PHE A 223 -17.16 -12.99 3.58
C PHE A 223 -17.95 -12.03 2.72
N VAL A 224 -17.25 -11.20 1.92
CA VAL A 224 -17.90 -10.15 1.11
C VAL A 224 -18.68 -10.74 -0.07
N VAL A 225 -18.13 -11.76 -0.76
CA VAL A 225 -18.79 -12.34 -1.95
C VAL A 225 -19.90 -13.33 -1.60
N ARG A 226 -19.91 -13.85 -0.36
CA ARG A 226 -20.81 -14.92 0.10
C ARG A 226 -22.28 -14.61 -0.10
N ASP A 227 -22.71 -13.37 0.13
CA ASP A 227 -24.11 -12.97 0.15
C ASP A 227 -24.58 -12.26 -1.13
N ILE A 228 -23.68 -12.07 -2.10
CA ILE A 228 -24.01 -11.49 -3.40
C ILE A 228 -24.58 -12.58 -4.31
N ARG A 229 -25.83 -12.37 -4.81
CA ARG A 229 -26.56 -13.37 -5.62
C ARG A 229 -26.76 -12.95 -7.07
N GLU A 230 -27.15 -11.72 -7.34
CA GLU A 230 -27.54 -11.28 -8.67
C GLU A 230 -26.32 -10.97 -9.54
N ILE A 231 -25.57 -9.91 -9.20
CA ILE A 231 -24.43 -9.45 -9.95
C ILE A 231 -23.26 -9.12 -9.03
N LEU A 232 -22.09 -9.63 -9.36
CA LEU A 232 -20.82 -9.30 -8.70
C LEU A 232 -19.84 -8.74 -9.71
N GLY A 233 -19.31 -7.55 -9.43
CA GLY A 233 -18.08 -7.02 -10.03
C GLY A 233 -16.88 -7.36 -9.15
N VAL A 234 -15.79 -7.81 -9.75
CA VAL A 234 -14.51 -8.02 -9.06
C VAL A 234 -13.44 -7.22 -9.76
N SER A 235 -12.78 -6.32 -9.04
CA SER A 235 -11.77 -5.44 -9.62
C SER A 235 -10.36 -5.77 -9.12
N THR A 236 -9.37 -5.53 -9.97
CA THR A 236 -7.94 -5.71 -9.63
C THR A 236 -7.39 -4.57 -8.77
N GLY A 237 -8.16 -3.50 -8.55
CA GLY A 237 -7.76 -2.37 -7.72
C GLY A 237 -8.81 -1.26 -7.74
N GLU A 238 -8.63 -0.24 -6.90
CA GLU A 238 -9.55 0.90 -6.81
C GLU A 238 -9.69 1.66 -8.14
N LYS A 239 -8.64 1.72 -8.94
CA LYS A 239 -8.68 2.38 -10.25
C LYS A 239 -9.64 1.69 -11.21
N SER A 240 -9.51 0.37 -11.39
CA SER A 240 -10.42 -0.40 -12.26
C SER A 240 -11.86 -0.39 -11.74
N LYS A 241 -12.05 -0.40 -10.40
CA LYS A 241 -13.37 -0.20 -9.78
C LYS A 241 -13.97 1.15 -10.17
N ARG A 242 -13.23 2.24 -10.01
CA ARG A 242 -13.68 3.59 -10.35
C ARG A 242 -14.07 3.68 -11.83
N ILE A 243 -13.22 3.16 -12.74
CA ILE A 243 -13.52 3.17 -14.17
C ILE A 243 -14.81 2.38 -14.48
N ALA A 244 -15.00 1.22 -13.86
CA ALA A 244 -16.23 0.43 -14.05
C ALA A 244 -17.48 1.19 -13.61
N VAL A 245 -17.43 1.92 -12.50
CA VAL A 245 -18.53 2.77 -12.03
C VAL A 245 -18.78 3.93 -12.99
N GLU A 246 -17.74 4.67 -13.40
CA GLU A 246 -17.86 5.88 -14.20
C GLU A 246 -18.22 5.59 -15.65
N LYS A 247 -17.64 4.56 -16.27
CA LYS A 247 -17.79 4.27 -17.71
C LYS A 247 -18.90 3.27 -18.03
N LEU A 248 -19.09 2.28 -17.14
CA LEU A 248 -20.06 1.22 -17.38
C LEU A 248 -21.33 1.37 -16.51
N ASN A 249 -21.40 2.41 -15.67
CA ASN A 249 -22.45 2.59 -14.68
C ASN A 249 -22.67 1.36 -13.80
N PHE A 250 -21.59 0.62 -13.51
CA PHE A 250 -21.71 -0.57 -12.67
C PHE A 250 -21.93 -0.15 -11.21
N PRO A 251 -22.86 -0.81 -10.47
CA PRO A 251 -23.15 -0.43 -9.09
C PRO A 251 -21.91 -0.55 -8.18
N ALA A 252 -21.48 0.53 -7.55
CA ALA A 252 -20.25 0.59 -6.78
C ALA A 252 -20.27 -0.34 -5.55
N ASP A 253 -21.44 -0.56 -4.96
CA ASP A 253 -21.71 -1.46 -3.82
C ASP A 253 -21.68 -2.95 -4.21
N LYS A 254 -21.69 -3.26 -5.51
CA LYS A 254 -21.55 -4.62 -6.06
C LYS A 254 -20.15 -4.92 -6.56
N ILE A 255 -19.18 -4.03 -6.39
CA ILE A 255 -17.79 -4.25 -6.80
C ILE A 255 -16.89 -4.52 -5.58
N VAL A 256 -16.28 -5.70 -5.58
CA VAL A 256 -15.27 -6.12 -4.61
C VAL A 256 -13.88 -5.90 -5.20
N VAL A 257 -13.02 -5.18 -4.48
CA VAL A 257 -11.62 -5.03 -4.85
C VAL A 257 -10.85 -6.23 -4.31
N ALA A 258 -10.38 -7.10 -5.21
CA ALA A 258 -9.74 -8.36 -4.85
C ALA A 258 -8.24 -8.43 -5.16
N GLY A 259 -7.66 -7.41 -5.80
CA GLY A 259 -6.24 -7.38 -6.12
C GLY A 259 -5.79 -8.58 -6.96
N ASN A 260 -4.84 -9.35 -6.45
CA ASN A 260 -4.36 -10.58 -7.10
C ASN A 260 -5.32 -11.78 -6.91
N PHE A 261 -6.37 -11.64 -6.08
CA PHE A 261 -7.31 -12.72 -5.77
C PHE A 261 -8.62 -12.63 -6.57
N VAL A 262 -8.61 -11.96 -7.72
CA VAL A 262 -9.79 -11.83 -8.59
C VAL A 262 -10.36 -13.19 -8.97
N CYS A 263 -9.53 -14.11 -9.46
CA CYS A 263 -9.97 -15.47 -9.84
C CYS A 263 -10.56 -16.23 -8.64
N TYR A 264 -9.93 -16.10 -7.47
CA TYR A 264 -10.44 -16.67 -6.22
C TYR A 264 -11.83 -16.11 -5.85
N ALA A 265 -12.01 -14.79 -5.92
CA ALA A 265 -13.29 -14.15 -5.63
C ALA A 265 -14.41 -14.61 -6.59
N ILE A 266 -14.10 -14.76 -7.87
CA ILE A 266 -15.03 -15.29 -8.88
C ILE A 266 -15.41 -16.74 -8.58
N GLU A 267 -14.43 -17.58 -8.22
CA GLU A 267 -14.66 -18.99 -7.87
C GLU A 267 -15.58 -19.14 -6.65
N LYS A 268 -15.32 -18.36 -5.60
CA LYS A 268 -16.09 -18.41 -4.33
C LYS A 268 -17.47 -17.77 -4.42
N SER A 269 -17.69 -16.88 -5.38
CA SER A 269 -18.96 -16.20 -5.54
C SER A 269 -20.07 -17.12 -6.07
N LYS A 270 -21.28 -16.94 -5.51
CA LYS A 270 -22.53 -17.57 -5.96
C LYS A 270 -23.40 -16.62 -6.81
N ALA A 271 -22.85 -15.49 -7.25
CA ALA A 271 -23.55 -14.55 -8.10
C ALA A 271 -23.89 -15.18 -9.47
N GLU A 272 -25.09 -14.90 -9.97
CA GLU A 272 -25.53 -15.37 -11.28
C GLU A 272 -24.72 -14.73 -12.40
N LYS A 273 -24.47 -13.41 -12.29
CA LYS A 273 -23.63 -12.67 -13.20
C LYS A 273 -22.35 -12.23 -12.50
N LYS A 274 -21.21 -12.54 -13.13
CA LYS A 274 -19.89 -12.19 -12.60
C LYS A 274 -19.12 -11.39 -13.64
N VAL A 275 -18.50 -10.29 -13.21
CA VAL A 275 -17.77 -9.37 -14.09
C VAL A 275 -16.40 -9.07 -13.49
N ILE A 276 -15.36 -9.19 -14.27
CA ILE A 276 -13.98 -8.85 -13.90
C ILE A 276 -13.63 -7.51 -14.51
N PHE A 277 -13.08 -6.62 -13.70
CA PHE A 277 -12.53 -5.33 -14.10
C PHE A 277 -11.01 -5.33 -13.85
N ALA A 278 -10.23 -5.48 -14.91
CA ALA A 278 -8.79 -5.64 -14.83
C ALA A 278 -8.00 -4.45 -15.37
N MET A 279 -6.81 -4.23 -14.80
CA MET A 279 -5.76 -3.41 -15.40
C MET A 279 -4.82 -4.29 -16.22
N PRO A 280 -4.10 -3.75 -17.23
CA PRO A 280 -3.28 -4.52 -18.18
C PRO A 280 -2.26 -5.46 -17.53
N ALA A 281 -1.45 -4.99 -16.60
CA ALA A 281 -0.47 -5.83 -15.92
C ALA A 281 -1.15 -6.97 -15.14
N LYS A 282 -2.32 -6.71 -14.54
CA LYS A 282 -3.02 -7.69 -13.71
C LYS A 282 -3.67 -8.80 -14.52
N ILE A 283 -4.14 -8.54 -15.73
CA ILE A 283 -4.65 -9.62 -16.58
C ILE A 283 -3.51 -10.51 -17.07
N CYS A 284 -2.34 -9.96 -17.40
CA CYS A 284 -1.14 -10.73 -17.69
C CYS A 284 -0.75 -11.63 -16.51
N ASP A 285 -0.69 -11.08 -15.28
CA ASP A 285 -0.42 -11.85 -14.06
C ASP A 285 -1.42 -13.01 -13.87
N MET A 286 -2.73 -12.76 -14.02
CA MET A 286 -3.77 -13.77 -13.83
C MET A 286 -3.73 -14.91 -14.86
N LEU A 287 -3.19 -14.66 -16.03
CA LEU A 287 -3.02 -15.63 -17.11
C LEU A 287 -1.60 -16.19 -17.20
N GLU A 288 -0.68 -15.73 -16.33
CA GLU A 288 0.73 -16.13 -16.31
C GLU A 288 1.42 -15.85 -17.66
N ILE A 289 1.09 -14.70 -18.27
CA ILE A 289 1.62 -14.28 -19.56
C ILE A 289 2.72 -13.24 -19.36
N ASP A 290 3.92 -13.53 -19.86
CA ASP A 290 4.97 -12.53 -20.02
C ASP A 290 4.72 -11.75 -21.33
N ALA A 291 4.41 -10.47 -21.20
CA ALA A 291 4.19 -9.61 -22.37
C ALA A 291 5.45 -9.46 -23.23
N GLN A 292 6.66 -9.64 -22.68
CA GLN A 292 7.91 -9.62 -23.46
C GLN A 292 7.96 -10.70 -24.53
N ASP A 293 7.33 -11.86 -24.29
CA ASP A 293 7.30 -12.96 -25.25
C ASP A 293 6.41 -12.69 -26.47
N HIS A 294 5.58 -11.63 -26.41
CA HIS A 294 4.58 -11.32 -27.45
C HIS A 294 4.92 -10.12 -28.32
N PHE A 295 5.90 -9.30 -27.89
CA PHE A 295 6.26 -8.07 -28.60
C PHE A 295 7.77 -7.95 -28.73
N ASP A 296 8.24 -7.72 -29.96
CA ASP A 296 9.64 -7.39 -30.23
C ASP A 296 9.91 -5.89 -29.97
N LEU A 297 9.70 -5.50 -28.69
CA LEU A 297 9.83 -4.13 -28.20
C LEU A 297 10.55 -4.14 -26.83
N GLU A 298 11.40 -3.15 -26.60
CA GLU A 298 12.01 -2.94 -25.27
C GLU A 298 11.06 -2.13 -24.37
N PHE A 299 10.61 -2.74 -23.30
CA PHE A 299 9.82 -2.09 -22.22
C PHE A 299 10.12 -2.75 -20.87
N SER A 300 9.94 -2.00 -19.80
CA SER A 300 10.19 -2.49 -18.43
C SER A 300 8.90 -2.90 -17.72
N THR A 301 7.75 -2.39 -18.14
CA THR A 301 6.44 -2.66 -17.53
C THR A 301 5.35 -2.77 -18.58
N VAL A 302 4.30 -3.55 -18.29
CA VAL A 302 3.10 -3.63 -19.16
C VAL A 302 2.45 -2.24 -19.34
N ALA A 303 2.54 -1.36 -18.35
CA ALA A 303 2.05 0.00 -18.49
C ALA A 303 2.82 0.81 -19.53
N GLU A 304 4.15 0.65 -19.60
CA GLU A 304 5.00 1.26 -20.63
C GLU A 304 4.71 0.69 -22.01
N LEU A 305 4.54 -0.65 -22.11
CA LEU A 305 4.11 -1.29 -23.36
C LEU A 305 2.78 -0.70 -23.88
N VAL A 306 1.80 -0.52 -22.99
CA VAL A 306 0.51 0.07 -23.36
C VAL A 306 0.67 1.47 -23.95
N GLU A 307 1.46 2.33 -23.32
CA GLU A 307 1.70 3.70 -23.83
C GLU A 307 2.49 3.69 -25.13
N LEU A 308 3.46 2.79 -25.30
CA LEU A 308 4.21 2.63 -26.55
C LEU A 308 3.29 2.21 -27.70
N LEU A 309 2.52 1.13 -27.49
CA LEU A 309 1.63 0.58 -28.53
C LEU A 309 0.45 1.50 -28.83
N LYS A 310 -0.01 2.33 -27.90
CA LYS A 310 -1.02 3.37 -28.17
C LYS A 310 -0.56 4.33 -29.27
N ILE A 311 0.73 4.60 -29.35
CA ILE A 311 1.32 5.54 -30.31
C ILE A 311 1.74 4.83 -31.60
N THR A 312 2.28 3.61 -31.47
CA THR A 312 2.92 2.90 -32.59
C THR A 312 2.01 1.91 -33.30
N ASP A 313 1.21 1.14 -32.55
CA ASP A 313 0.30 0.11 -33.10
C ASP A 313 -0.89 -0.17 -32.18
N TYR A 314 -1.86 0.71 -32.19
CA TYR A 314 -3.05 0.61 -31.34
C TYR A 314 -3.93 -0.61 -31.65
N GLU A 315 -3.96 -1.07 -32.89
CA GLU A 315 -4.74 -2.25 -33.28
C GLU A 315 -4.12 -3.53 -32.71
N CYS A 316 -2.79 -3.64 -32.74
CA CYS A 316 -2.07 -4.76 -32.11
C CYS A 316 -2.31 -4.77 -30.59
N LEU A 317 -2.24 -3.59 -29.93
CA LEU A 317 -2.57 -3.45 -28.50
C LEU A 317 -3.97 -3.97 -28.18
N LYS A 318 -4.96 -3.53 -28.95
CA LYS A 318 -6.35 -3.96 -28.75
C LYS A 318 -6.54 -5.45 -28.97
N LEU A 319 -5.98 -6.00 -30.03
CA LEU A 319 -6.08 -7.42 -30.34
C LEU A 319 -5.47 -8.26 -29.21
N PHE A 320 -4.32 -7.87 -28.67
CA PHE A 320 -3.67 -8.54 -27.56
C PHE A 320 -4.58 -8.60 -26.33
N PHE A 321 -5.04 -7.44 -25.85
CA PHE A 321 -5.88 -7.40 -24.64
C PHE A 321 -7.29 -7.95 -24.87
N GLN A 322 -7.80 -7.92 -26.07
CA GLN A 322 -9.04 -8.61 -26.44
C GLN A 322 -8.88 -10.12 -26.29
N THR A 323 -7.77 -10.68 -26.78
CA THR A 323 -7.45 -12.12 -26.64
C THR A 323 -7.31 -12.50 -25.17
N LEU A 324 -6.60 -11.70 -24.37
CA LEU A 324 -6.47 -11.95 -22.93
C LEU A 324 -7.82 -11.89 -22.20
N ALA A 325 -8.70 -10.95 -22.58
CA ALA A 325 -10.03 -10.86 -21.99
C ALA A 325 -10.87 -12.12 -22.29
N GLU A 326 -10.80 -12.63 -23.52
CA GLU A 326 -11.47 -13.87 -23.91
C GLU A 326 -10.92 -15.09 -23.16
N ASP A 327 -9.60 -15.21 -23.02
CA ASP A 327 -8.96 -16.32 -22.31
C ASP A 327 -9.30 -16.31 -20.83
N LEU A 328 -9.27 -15.14 -20.19
CA LEU A 328 -9.66 -15.01 -18.80
C LEU A 328 -11.16 -15.30 -18.60
N ALA A 329 -12.01 -14.88 -19.51
CA ALA A 329 -13.43 -15.19 -19.47
C ALA A 329 -13.70 -16.70 -19.61
N ARG A 330 -12.97 -17.40 -20.49
CA ARG A 330 -13.04 -18.86 -20.61
C ARG A 330 -12.56 -19.56 -19.34
N LYS A 331 -11.45 -19.08 -18.74
CA LYS A 331 -10.86 -19.62 -17.50
C LYS A 331 -11.80 -19.47 -16.30
N THR A 332 -12.46 -18.32 -16.18
CA THR A 332 -13.20 -17.94 -14.96
C THR A 332 -14.72 -18.08 -15.05
N GLY A 333 -15.27 -18.12 -16.26
CA GLY A 333 -16.71 -18.06 -16.47
C GLY A 333 -17.34 -16.71 -16.19
N ALA A 334 -16.57 -15.62 -16.17
CA ALA A 334 -17.04 -14.25 -15.93
C ALA A 334 -16.97 -13.40 -17.20
N ASP A 335 -17.76 -12.32 -17.24
CA ASP A 335 -17.52 -11.25 -18.20
C ASP A 335 -16.21 -10.53 -17.83
N VAL A 336 -15.46 -10.02 -18.80
CA VAL A 336 -14.15 -9.38 -18.53
C VAL A 336 -14.06 -8.02 -19.25
N TYR A 337 -13.57 -7.03 -18.55
CA TYR A 337 -13.17 -5.73 -19.10
C TYR A 337 -11.74 -5.40 -18.70
N VAL A 338 -10.94 -4.97 -19.66
CA VAL A 338 -9.56 -4.52 -19.44
C VAL A 338 -9.48 -3.03 -19.73
N PHE A 339 -9.10 -2.23 -18.74
CA PHE A 339 -8.99 -0.78 -18.85
C PHE A 339 -7.53 -0.35 -18.78
N ASP A 340 -7.17 0.66 -19.52
CA ASP A 340 -5.87 1.30 -19.39
C ASP A 340 -5.82 2.43 -18.34
N ASN A 341 -4.67 3.11 -18.29
CA ASN A 341 -4.47 4.22 -17.37
C ASN A 341 -5.26 5.48 -17.72
N SER A 342 -5.70 5.62 -18.97
CA SER A 342 -6.52 6.73 -19.47
C SER A 342 -8.03 6.44 -19.39
N SER A 343 -8.40 5.30 -18.81
CA SER A 343 -9.77 4.77 -18.69
C SER A 343 -10.38 4.31 -20.02
N ASP A 344 -9.55 4.03 -21.03
CA ASP A 344 -10.01 3.42 -22.28
C ASP A 344 -10.13 1.90 -22.10
N THR A 345 -11.12 1.30 -22.77
CA THR A 345 -11.27 -0.16 -22.81
C THR A 345 -10.35 -0.73 -23.89
N LEU A 346 -9.33 -1.48 -23.47
CA LEU A 346 -8.39 -2.15 -24.38
C LEU A 346 -8.93 -3.47 -24.89
N GLY A 347 -9.69 -4.18 -24.08
CA GLY A 347 -10.32 -5.44 -24.45
C GLY A 347 -11.53 -5.73 -23.58
N SER A 348 -12.50 -6.46 -24.09
CA SER A 348 -13.65 -6.89 -23.32
C SER A 348 -14.26 -8.18 -23.91
N PHE A 349 -14.76 -9.02 -23.04
CA PHE A 349 -15.52 -10.20 -23.44
C PHE A 349 -16.77 -10.31 -22.56
N ILE A 350 -17.93 -10.30 -23.22
CA ILE A 350 -19.24 -10.43 -22.58
C ILE A 350 -19.82 -11.75 -23.05
N ARG A 351 -20.11 -12.65 -22.13
CA ARG A 351 -20.72 -13.94 -22.45
C ARG A 351 -22.15 -13.73 -22.91
N SER A 352 -22.52 -14.36 -24.02
CA SER A 352 -23.92 -14.42 -24.40
C SER A 352 -24.73 -15.12 -23.32
N PRO A 353 -25.94 -14.63 -23.01
CA PRO A 353 -26.81 -15.20 -21.97
C PRO A 353 -27.18 -16.66 -22.24
#